data_50a2768d08c8aca70907d752648196ef
#
_entry.id   50a2768d08c8aca70907d752648196ef
#
_cell.length_a   1.000
_cell.length_b   1.000
_cell.length_c   1.000
_cell.angle_alpha   90.00
_cell.angle_beta   90.00
_cell.angle_gamma   90.00
#
_symmetry.space_group_name_H-M   'P 1'
#
loop_
_entity.id
_entity.type
_entity.pdbx_description
1 polymer ?
#
loop_
_entity_poly.entity_id
_entity_poly.type
_entity_poly.pdbx_seq_one_letter_code
_entity_poly.pdbx_strand_id
1 'polypeptide(L)'
;MNRPDSTPACSAPDPPGIPPEIARGLRRRPPAGVYRHNDPGDYRGRTGPARYAGPTRRVFTLGVAGPVGSGKTALVEALCRRLWPEVNLAVITNDIYTHEDAEFLSRRDVLPLERITGVQTGGCPHTAIRDDASANLSAVGNFQRQFPDLELVIIESGGDNLTAVFSRELADRFIFVIDVAEGDKIPRKGGPGICNSDLLVINKIDLAPHVGADLEVMRRDSLRMRGERPFTMVSIRRDEGLEEVFDWVRQQLPHAAKTS
;
A
#
# COMPACT_ATOMS: atom_id res chain seq x y z
N MET A 1 21.16 40.03 23.58
CA MET A 1 19.87 39.51 24.09
C MET A 1 19.81 38.04 23.75
N ASN A 2 20.13 37.22 24.75
CA ASN A 2 20.24 35.74 24.65
C ASN A 2 18.86 35.10 24.75
N ARG A 3 18.57 34.14 23.89
CA ARG A 3 17.53 33.15 24.10
C ARG A 3 18.18 31.88 24.64
N PRO A 4 17.71 31.30 25.72
CA PRO A 4 18.06 29.93 26.09
C PRO A 4 17.03 28.98 25.50
N ASP A 5 17.48 28.08 24.66
CA ASP A 5 16.70 26.93 24.20
C ASP A 5 17.32 25.68 24.84
N SER A 6 16.71 25.19 25.89
CA SER A 6 17.06 23.94 26.52
C SER A 6 15.78 23.20 26.90
N THR A 7 15.26 22.42 25.92
CA THR A 7 14.29 21.39 26.21
C THR A 7 15.05 20.17 26.74
N PRO A 8 14.77 19.64 27.95
CA PRO A 8 15.44 18.45 28.44
C PRO A 8 14.99 17.22 27.63
N ALA A 9 15.97 16.48 27.13
CA ALA A 9 15.76 15.18 26.54
C ALA A 9 15.16 14.23 27.59
N CYS A 10 13.94 13.79 27.38
CA CYS A 10 13.27 12.77 28.17
C CYS A 10 14.04 11.44 27.93
N SER A 11 14.91 11.08 28.86
CA SER A 11 15.54 9.75 28.90
C SER A 11 14.52 8.78 29.47
N ALA A 12 13.98 7.90 28.61
CA ALA A 12 13.19 6.76 29.07
C ALA A 12 14.06 5.85 29.98
N PRO A 13 13.50 5.30 31.09
CA PRO A 13 14.24 4.37 31.93
C PRO A 13 14.54 3.08 31.17
N ASP A 14 15.71 2.49 31.48
CA ASP A 14 16.12 1.23 30.90
C ASP A 14 15.12 0.12 31.23
N PRO A 15 14.76 -0.74 30.25
CA PRO A 15 13.90 -1.88 30.54
C PRO A 15 14.60 -2.86 31.51
N PRO A 16 13.87 -3.38 32.50
CA PRO A 16 14.47 -4.29 33.50
C PRO A 16 14.94 -5.59 32.81
N GLY A 17 16.17 -6.00 33.09
CA GLY A 17 16.72 -7.31 32.73
C GLY A 17 17.76 -7.34 31.61
N ILE A 18 18.17 -6.21 31.06
CA ILE A 18 19.27 -6.17 30.09
C ILE A 18 20.61 -5.95 30.78
N PRO A 19 21.64 -6.82 30.57
CA PRO A 19 22.97 -6.63 31.12
C PRO A 19 23.58 -5.29 30.69
N PRO A 20 24.32 -4.59 31.58
CA PRO A 20 24.87 -3.24 31.32
C PRO A 20 25.77 -3.15 30.08
N GLU A 21 26.38 -4.26 29.68
CA GLU A 21 27.24 -4.35 28.50
C GLU A 21 26.44 -4.28 27.19
N ILE A 22 25.26 -4.90 27.18
CA ILE A 22 24.33 -4.86 26.03
C ILE A 22 23.66 -3.49 25.95
N ALA A 23 23.29 -2.93 27.09
CA ALA A 23 22.67 -1.60 27.15
C ALA A 23 23.62 -0.49 26.63
N ARG A 24 24.95 -0.63 26.86
CA ARG A 24 25.96 0.29 26.28
C ARG A 24 26.11 0.15 24.77
N GLY A 25 25.94 -1.04 24.22
CA GLY A 25 25.92 -1.27 22.75
C GLY A 25 24.75 -0.61 22.06
N LEU A 26 23.57 -0.62 22.67
CA LEU A 26 22.34 -0.01 22.14
C LEU A 26 22.35 1.53 22.15
N ARG A 27 23.18 2.16 22.99
CA ARG A 27 23.28 3.63 23.10
C ARG A 27 24.28 4.27 22.14
N ARG A 28 25.08 3.50 21.41
CA ARG A 28 25.96 4.07 20.39
C ARG A 28 25.12 4.46 19.18
N ARG A 29 24.77 5.74 19.08
CA ARG A 29 24.35 6.30 17.79
C ARG A 29 25.44 5.98 16.76
N PRO A 30 25.12 5.35 15.65
CA PRO A 30 26.09 5.23 14.57
C PRO A 30 26.55 6.63 14.16
N PRO A 31 27.80 6.81 13.75
CA PRO A 31 28.32 8.12 13.35
C PRO A 31 27.42 8.70 12.28
N ALA A 32 27.09 9.99 12.43
CA ALA A 32 26.25 10.71 11.49
C ALA A 32 26.87 10.60 10.08
N GLY A 33 26.22 9.87 9.20
CA GLY A 33 26.66 9.66 7.81
C GLY A 33 26.69 8.22 7.31
N VAL A 34 26.67 7.19 8.18
CA VAL A 34 26.82 5.77 7.77
C VAL A 34 25.47 5.08 7.54
N TYR A 35 24.38 5.58 8.11
CA TYR A 35 23.04 5.08 7.87
C TYR A 35 22.08 6.25 7.72
N ARG A 36 22.02 6.84 6.51
CA ARG A 36 20.74 7.31 6.06
C ARG A 36 19.91 6.07 5.70
N HIS A 37 19.46 5.37 6.71
CA HIS A 37 18.28 4.55 6.51
C HIS A 37 17.21 5.53 6.07
N ASN A 38 16.91 5.46 4.79
CA ASN A 38 15.60 5.85 4.37
C ASN A 38 14.66 5.02 5.23
N ASP A 39 14.05 5.64 6.24
CA ASP A 39 13.05 4.99 7.06
C ASP A 39 12.10 4.28 6.09
N PRO A 40 11.88 2.95 6.23
CA PRO A 40 11.01 2.21 5.33
C PRO A 40 9.58 2.74 5.36
N GLY A 41 9.29 3.87 5.25
CA GLY A 41 8.01 4.52 5.30
C GLY A 41 8.08 6.02 5.19
N ASP A 42 9.25 6.64 5.29
CA ASP A 42 9.38 8.07 5.04
C ASP A 42 9.58 8.35 3.55
N TYR A 43 8.48 8.45 2.84
CA TYR A 43 8.45 8.88 1.43
C TYR A 43 8.47 10.41 1.28
N ARG A 44 8.53 11.19 2.37
CA ARG A 44 8.60 12.64 2.32
C ARG A 44 9.98 13.07 1.81
N GLY A 45 10.00 13.82 0.71
CA GLY A 45 11.24 14.38 0.12
C GLY A 45 12.02 13.43 -0.79
N ARG A 46 11.53 12.23 -1.09
CA ARG A 46 12.08 11.46 -2.20
C ARG A 46 11.62 12.09 -3.50
N THR A 47 12.53 12.73 -4.21
CA THR A 47 12.41 12.83 -5.67
C THR A 47 12.24 11.40 -6.19
N GLY A 48 11.20 11.15 -6.95
CA GLY A 48 10.99 9.84 -7.57
C GLY A 48 12.26 9.36 -8.26
N PRO A 49 12.39 8.05 -8.51
CA PRO A 49 13.55 7.49 -9.18
C PRO A 49 13.85 8.31 -10.43
N ALA A 50 15.14 8.43 -10.74
CA ALA A 50 15.57 9.06 -11.99
C ALA A 50 14.69 8.49 -13.09
N ARG A 51 13.91 9.35 -13.73
CA ARG A 51 12.95 8.94 -14.75
C ARG A 51 13.71 8.08 -15.76
N TYR A 52 13.25 6.85 -15.92
CA TYR A 52 13.73 6.01 -17.00
C TYR A 52 13.50 6.80 -18.27
N ALA A 53 14.58 7.26 -18.89
CA ALA A 53 14.53 8.06 -20.10
C ALA A 53 14.28 7.13 -21.30
N GLY A 54 13.09 6.53 -21.31
CA GLY A 54 12.57 5.80 -22.46
C GLY A 54 11.50 6.64 -23.14
N PRO A 55 11.34 6.53 -24.46
CA PRO A 55 10.41 7.35 -25.24
C PRO A 55 8.93 7.01 -25.03
N THR A 56 8.59 6.10 -24.11
CA THR A 56 7.22 5.68 -23.84
C THR A 56 6.76 6.17 -22.47
N ARG A 57 5.63 6.86 -22.47
CA ARG A 57 4.89 7.25 -21.26
C ARG A 57 4.73 6.01 -20.37
N ARG A 58 5.33 6.04 -19.17
CA ARG A 58 5.14 4.96 -18.19
C ARG A 58 3.67 4.89 -17.82
N VAL A 59 3.09 3.68 -17.84
CA VAL A 59 1.73 3.46 -17.36
C VAL A 59 1.64 3.82 -15.86
N PHE A 60 0.51 4.36 -15.45
CA PHE A 60 0.25 4.61 -14.02
C PHE A 60 0.08 3.29 -13.29
N THR A 61 0.76 3.14 -12.16
CA THR A 61 0.73 1.91 -11.35
C THR A 61 0.14 2.18 -9.97
N LEU A 62 -0.87 1.37 -9.59
CA LEU A 62 -1.56 1.43 -8.31
C LEU A 62 -1.28 0.16 -7.51
N GLY A 63 -0.58 0.28 -6.39
CA GLY A 63 -0.39 -0.81 -5.46
C GLY A 63 -1.62 -1.01 -4.56
N VAL A 64 -1.98 -2.26 -4.26
CA VAL A 64 -2.97 -2.62 -3.23
C VAL A 64 -2.32 -3.59 -2.26
N ALA A 65 -2.12 -3.16 -1.02
CA ALA A 65 -1.48 -3.93 0.04
C ALA A 65 -2.39 -4.08 1.27
N GLY A 66 -2.00 -4.94 2.19
CA GLY A 66 -2.70 -5.16 3.46
C GLY A 66 -2.58 -6.58 3.98
N PRO A 67 -3.00 -6.86 5.20
CA PRO A 67 -2.95 -8.18 5.82
C PRO A 67 -3.73 -9.24 5.06
N VAL A 68 -3.40 -10.51 5.34
CA VAL A 68 -4.18 -11.64 4.83
C VAL A 68 -5.63 -11.52 5.31
N GLY A 69 -6.57 -11.73 4.39
CA GLY A 69 -8.00 -11.67 4.72
C GLY A 69 -8.59 -10.26 4.81
N SER A 70 -7.83 -9.17 4.70
CA SER A 70 -8.37 -7.80 4.78
C SER A 70 -9.33 -7.43 3.63
N GLY A 71 -9.29 -8.18 2.53
CA GLY A 71 -10.15 -7.98 1.36
C GLY A 71 -9.48 -7.26 0.19
N LYS A 72 -8.15 -7.34 0.06
CA LYS A 72 -7.39 -6.78 -1.06
C LYS A 72 -7.92 -7.26 -2.41
N THR A 73 -7.98 -8.57 -2.60
CA THR A 73 -8.46 -9.20 -3.86
C THR A 73 -9.89 -8.80 -4.17
N ALA A 74 -10.75 -8.71 -3.15
CA ALA A 74 -12.12 -8.22 -3.34
C ALA A 74 -12.16 -6.74 -3.75
N LEU A 75 -11.25 -5.91 -3.22
CA LEU A 75 -11.12 -4.51 -3.64
C LEU A 75 -10.62 -4.42 -5.08
N VAL A 76 -9.61 -5.21 -5.45
CA VAL A 76 -9.10 -5.27 -6.83
C VAL A 76 -10.21 -5.70 -7.79
N GLU A 77 -11.00 -6.73 -7.44
CA GLU A 77 -12.18 -7.14 -8.21
C GLU A 77 -13.17 -5.98 -8.40
N ALA A 78 -13.52 -5.28 -7.31
CA ALA A 78 -14.46 -4.16 -7.35
C ALA A 78 -13.94 -3.01 -8.23
N LEU A 79 -12.64 -2.67 -8.11
CA LEU A 79 -11.98 -1.67 -8.96
C LEU A 79 -12.03 -2.07 -10.44
N CYS A 80 -11.73 -3.34 -10.76
CA CYS A 80 -11.79 -3.82 -12.13
C CYS A 80 -13.22 -3.69 -12.70
N ARG A 81 -14.23 -4.18 -11.97
CA ARG A 81 -15.63 -4.11 -12.43
C ARG A 81 -16.12 -2.69 -12.64
N ARG A 82 -15.66 -1.76 -11.82
CA ARG A 82 -16.11 -0.37 -11.84
C ARG A 82 -15.40 0.49 -12.87
N LEU A 83 -14.12 0.22 -13.11
CA LEU A 83 -13.28 1.03 -14.00
C LEU A 83 -13.22 0.48 -15.43
N TRP A 84 -13.33 -0.84 -15.60
CA TRP A 84 -13.33 -1.46 -16.92
C TRP A 84 -14.73 -1.39 -17.58
N PRO A 85 -14.87 -1.08 -18.89
CA PRO A 85 -13.79 -0.77 -19.84
C PRO A 85 -13.45 0.71 -19.99
N GLU A 86 -13.99 1.61 -19.15
CA GLU A 86 -13.77 3.06 -19.25
C GLU A 86 -12.28 3.41 -19.10
N VAL A 87 -11.58 2.68 -18.24
CA VAL A 87 -10.14 2.77 -18.05
C VAL A 87 -9.49 1.51 -18.62
N ASN A 88 -8.52 1.69 -19.51
CA ASN A 88 -7.75 0.60 -20.08
C ASN A 88 -6.76 0.08 -19.03
N LEU A 89 -7.12 -1.00 -18.34
CA LEU A 89 -6.38 -1.48 -17.18
C LEU A 89 -5.94 -2.95 -17.30
N ALA A 90 -4.93 -3.32 -16.50
CA ALA A 90 -4.45 -4.68 -16.28
C ALA A 90 -4.14 -4.91 -14.79
N VAL A 91 -4.04 -6.17 -14.38
CA VAL A 91 -3.80 -6.57 -12.99
C VAL A 91 -2.61 -7.50 -12.88
N ILE A 92 -1.77 -7.24 -11.89
CA ILE A 92 -0.71 -8.14 -11.44
C ILE A 92 -1.03 -8.56 -10.02
N THR A 93 -1.09 -9.87 -9.76
CA THR A 93 -1.22 -10.41 -8.41
C THR A 93 0.10 -11.02 -7.97
N ASN A 94 0.46 -10.77 -6.70
CA ASN A 94 1.64 -11.38 -6.10
C ASN A 94 1.19 -12.42 -5.09
N ASP A 95 1.54 -13.68 -5.33
CA ASP A 95 1.25 -14.78 -4.43
C ASP A 95 2.54 -15.54 -4.09
N ILE A 96 2.58 -16.14 -2.89
CA ILE A 96 3.77 -16.83 -2.39
C ILE A 96 3.98 -18.17 -3.11
N TYR A 97 2.91 -18.94 -3.32
CA TYR A 97 2.99 -20.32 -3.80
C TYR A 97 2.00 -20.69 -4.91
N THR A 98 0.98 -19.88 -5.14
CA THR A 98 -0.12 -20.24 -6.04
C THR A 98 -0.49 -19.07 -6.95
N HIS A 99 -1.18 -19.37 -8.03
CA HIS A 99 -1.82 -18.35 -8.88
C HIS A 99 -3.28 -18.11 -8.45
N GLU A 100 -3.60 -18.37 -7.17
CA GLU A 100 -4.98 -18.42 -6.67
C GLU A 100 -5.72 -17.09 -6.86
N ASP A 101 -5.07 -15.97 -6.56
CA ASP A 101 -5.67 -14.65 -6.75
C ASP A 101 -5.88 -14.32 -8.24
N ALA A 102 -4.93 -14.67 -9.11
CA ALA A 102 -5.09 -14.50 -10.55
C ALA A 102 -6.19 -15.42 -11.10
N GLU A 103 -6.26 -16.67 -10.65
CA GLU A 103 -7.32 -17.60 -11.00
C GLU A 103 -8.68 -17.16 -10.46
N PHE A 104 -8.73 -16.59 -9.25
CA PHE A 104 -9.96 -16.06 -8.66
C PHE A 104 -10.54 -14.93 -9.52
N LEU A 105 -9.72 -13.96 -9.90
CA LEU A 105 -10.13 -12.84 -10.77
C LEU A 105 -10.54 -13.36 -12.16
N SER A 106 -9.81 -14.32 -12.69
CA SER A 106 -10.10 -14.94 -13.98
C SER A 106 -11.44 -15.68 -13.99
N ARG A 107 -11.72 -16.47 -12.94
CA ARG A 107 -12.99 -17.22 -12.81
C ARG A 107 -14.20 -16.32 -12.63
N ARG A 108 -14.00 -15.08 -12.19
CA ARG A 108 -15.06 -14.10 -11.96
C ARG A 108 -15.38 -13.23 -13.18
N ASP A 109 -14.65 -13.43 -14.26
CA ASP A 109 -14.89 -12.75 -15.55
C ASP A 109 -14.87 -11.20 -15.42
N VAL A 110 -13.95 -10.71 -14.57
CA VAL A 110 -13.82 -9.26 -14.29
C VAL A 110 -13.01 -8.53 -15.35
N LEU A 111 -12.07 -9.23 -15.97
CA LEU A 111 -11.21 -8.76 -17.05
C LEU A 111 -10.90 -9.90 -18.02
N PRO A 112 -10.58 -9.59 -19.30
CA PRO A 112 -9.97 -10.57 -20.20
C PRO A 112 -8.71 -11.21 -19.59
N LEU A 113 -8.53 -12.51 -19.76
CA LEU A 113 -7.44 -13.29 -19.14
C LEU A 113 -6.05 -12.71 -19.46
N GLU A 114 -5.87 -12.20 -20.67
CA GLU A 114 -4.63 -11.59 -21.12
C GLU A 114 -4.24 -10.31 -20.37
N ARG A 115 -5.16 -9.78 -19.53
CA ARG A 115 -4.95 -8.59 -18.70
C ARG A 115 -4.67 -8.91 -17.22
N ILE A 116 -4.60 -10.19 -16.89
CA ILE A 116 -4.33 -10.66 -15.53
C ILE A 116 -3.06 -11.52 -15.55
N THR A 117 -2.12 -11.23 -14.68
CA THR A 117 -0.93 -12.08 -14.53
C THR A 117 -0.57 -12.28 -13.06
N GLY A 118 -0.18 -13.48 -12.70
CA GLY A 118 0.37 -13.81 -11.39
C GLY A 118 1.90 -13.75 -11.43
N VAL A 119 2.49 -13.11 -10.42
CA VAL A 119 3.94 -13.11 -10.18
C VAL A 119 4.21 -13.93 -8.93
N GLN A 120 4.98 -15.00 -9.07
CA GLN A 120 5.44 -15.79 -7.93
C GLN A 120 6.56 -15.04 -7.21
N THR A 121 6.34 -14.75 -5.93
CA THR A 121 7.26 -13.93 -5.14
C THR A 121 8.28 -14.71 -4.33
N GLY A 122 8.24 -16.05 -4.41
CA GLY A 122 9.08 -16.90 -3.55
C GLY A 122 8.70 -16.76 -2.07
N GLY A 123 9.61 -17.07 -1.17
CA GLY A 123 9.33 -17.16 0.26
C GLY A 123 9.03 -15.84 1.01
N CYS A 124 9.09 -14.67 0.35
CA CYS A 124 8.88 -13.39 1.01
C CYS A 124 8.16 -12.37 0.11
N PRO A 125 6.84 -12.16 0.28
CA PRO A 125 6.05 -11.24 -0.53
C PRO A 125 6.51 -9.78 -0.47
N HIS A 126 7.05 -9.33 0.67
CA HIS A 126 7.56 -7.96 0.83
C HIS A 126 8.69 -7.65 -0.14
N THR A 127 9.57 -8.63 -0.39
CA THR A 127 10.70 -8.46 -1.29
C THR A 127 10.24 -8.07 -2.68
N ALA A 128 9.23 -8.75 -3.21
CA ALA A 128 8.77 -8.56 -4.57
C ALA A 128 8.12 -7.20 -4.86
N ILE A 129 7.56 -6.54 -3.85
CA ILE A 129 6.92 -5.24 -4.01
C ILE A 129 7.81 -4.07 -3.56
N ARG A 130 8.90 -4.36 -2.83
CA ARG A 130 9.73 -3.34 -2.20
C ARG A 130 11.22 -3.46 -2.52
N ASP A 131 11.84 -4.59 -2.16
CA ASP A 131 13.31 -4.71 -2.16
C ASP A 131 13.83 -5.20 -3.52
N ASP A 132 13.11 -6.10 -4.18
CA ASP A 132 13.39 -6.57 -5.55
C ASP A 132 12.11 -6.62 -6.39
N ALA A 133 11.74 -5.49 -6.91
CA ALA A 133 10.53 -5.33 -7.72
C ALA A 133 10.73 -5.77 -9.20
N SER A 134 11.87 -6.37 -9.56
CA SER A 134 12.23 -6.66 -10.95
C SER A 134 11.22 -7.51 -11.70
N ALA A 135 10.66 -8.56 -11.06
CA ALA A 135 9.64 -9.41 -11.67
C ALA A 135 8.35 -8.63 -11.97
N ASN A 136 7.88 -7.82 -11.01
CA ASN A 136 6.71 -6.96 -11.19
C ASN A 136 6.95 -5.89 -12.26
N LEU A 137 8.11 -5.22 -12.26
CA LEU A 137 8.48 -4.24 -13.28
C LEU A 137 8.53 -4.88 -14.67
N SER A 138 9.03 -6.10 -14.78
CA SER A 138 9.02 -6.86 -16.04
C SER A 138 7.59 -7.16 -16.49
N ALA A 139 6.68 -7.55 -15.60
CA ALA A 139 5.28 -7.78 -15.90
C ALA A 139 4.57 -6.49 -16.35
N VAL A 140 4.81 -5.36 -15.69
CA VAL A 140 4.32 -4.03 -16.13
C VAL A 140 4.83 -3.72 -17.54
N GLY A 141 6.12 -3.93 -17.81
CA GLY A 141 6.70 -3.71 -19.14
C GLY A 141 6.11 -4.63 -20.21
N ASN A 142 5.76 -5.87 -19.88
CA ASN A 142 5.08 -6.79 -20.79
C ASN A 142 3.69 -6.27 -21.14
N PHE A 143 2.90 -5.86 -20.16
CA PHE A 143 1.59 -5.28 -20.39
C PHE A 143 1.65 -4.01 -21.26
N GLN A 144 2.61 -3.11 -21.01
CA GLN A 144 2.78 -1.91 -21.83
C GLN A 144 3.12 -2.22 -23.31
N ARG A 145 3.88 -3.31 -23.56
CA ARG A 145 4.17 -3.75 -24.93
C ARG A 145 2.95 -4.39 -25.60
N GLN A 146 2.18 -5.15 -24.84
CA GLN A 146 0.98 -5.84 -25.34
C GLN A 146 -0.19 -4.86 -25.55
N PHE A 147 -0.32 -3.86 -24.67
CA PHE A 147 -1.40 -2.87 -24.68
C PHE A 147 -0.82 -1.45 -24.70
N PRO A 148 -0.52 -0.88 -25.90
CA PRO A 148 0.11 0.44 -25.98
C PRO A 148 -0.66 1.58 -25.34
N ASP A 149 -2.00 1.46 -25.31
CA ASP A 149 -2.91 2.47 -24.72
C ASP A 149 -3.27 2.17 -23.26
N LEU A 150 -2.51 1.29 -22.60
CA LEU A 150 -2.73 0.95 -21.20
C LEU A 150 -2.61 2.18 -20.29
N GLU A 151 -3.61 2.43 -19.46
CA GLU A 151 -3.70 3.60 -18.59
C GLU A 151 -3.35 3.28 -17.14
N LEU A 152 -3.71 2.07 -16.68
CA LEU A 152 -3.57 1.65 -15.28
C LEU A 152 -3.07 0.21 -15.19
N VAL A 153 -2.11 -0.03 -14.31
CA VAL A 153 -1.80 -1.39 -13.81
C VAL A 153 -2.06 -1.42 -12.31
N ILE A 154 -2.96 -2.30 -11.87
CA ILE A 154 -3.18 -2.56 -10.45
C ILE A 154 -2.25 -3.70 -10.05
N ILE A 155 -1.50 -3.51 -8.96
CA ILE A 155 -0.55 -4.51 -8.44
C ILE A 155 -0.99 -4.87 -7.03
N GLU A 156 -1.52 -6.09 -6.86
CA GLU A 156 -1.88 -6.62 -5.55
C GLU A 156 -0.66 -7.25 -4.88
N SER A 157 -0.42 -6.92 -3.61
CA SER A 157 0.60 -7.58 -2.80
C SER A 157 0.12 -8.95 -2.33
N GLY A 158 1.01 -9.89 -2.13
CA GLY A 158 0.75 -11.06 -1.30
C GLY A 158 0.26 -10.64 0.08
N GLY A 159 -0.49 -11.49 0.77
CA GLY A 159 -1.02 -11.17 2.09
C GLY A 159 0.11 -10.96 3.11
N ASP A 160 0.24 -9.75 3.60
CA ASP A 160 1.32 -9.32 4.49
C ASP A 160 0.81 -8.71 5.80
N ASN A 161 1.73 -8.39 6.69
CA ASN A 161 1.44 -7.67 7.92
C ASN A 161 1.35 -6.15 7.67
N LEU A 162 1.23 -5.34 8.73
CA LEU A 162 1.09 -3.88 8.66
C LEU A 162 2.33 -3.14 8.10
N THR A 163 3.41 -3.85 7.74
CA THR A 163 4.66 -3.26 7.24
C THR A 163 4.77 -3.27 5.71
N ALA A 164 3.84 -3.93 5.01
CA ALA A 164 3.85 -3.99 3.56
C ALA A 164 3.71 -2.60 2.93
N VAL A 165 4.70 -2.22 2.16
CA VAL A 165 4.71 -0.97 1.38
C VAL A 165 5.34 -1.22 0.02
N PHE A 166 4.85 -0.52 -0.98
CA PHE A 166 5.40 -0.57 -2.32
C PHE A 166 6.62 0.33 -2.47
N SER A 167 7.61 -0.12 -3.25
CA SER A 167 8.67 0.78 -3.71
C SER A 167 8.11 1.84 -4.65
N ARG A 168 8.72 3.03 -4.65
CA ARG A 168 8.35 4.13 -5.56
C ARG A 168 8.67 3.83 -7.03
N GLU A 169 9.51 2.85 -7.26
CA GLU A 169 9.81 2.37 -8.61
C GLU A 169 8.64 1.56 -9.18
N LEU A 170 7.95 0.80 -8.31
CA LEU A 170 6.90 -0.09 -8.71
C LEU A 170 5.52 0.57 -8.71
N ALA A 171 5.18 1.34 -7.66
CA ALA A 171 3.86 1.95 -7.54
C ALA A 171 3.93 3.48 -7.44
N ASP A 172 3.16 4.16 -8.29
CA ASP A 172 3.01 5.62 -8.26
C ASP A 172 2.18 6.05 -7.05
N ARG A 173 1.16 5.25 -6.71
CA ARG A 173 0.31 5.36 -5.53
C ARG A 173 0.03 3.97 -4.96
N PHE A 174 -0.30 3.90 -3.66
CA PHE A 174 -0.78 2.65 -3.11
C PHE A 174 -1.89 2.83 -2.08
N ILE A 175 -2.83 1.89 -2.12
CA ILE A 175 -3.91 1.71 -1.16
C ILE A 175 -3.46 0.67 -0.14
N PHE A 176 -3.70 0.92 1.14
CA PHE A 176 -3.53 -0.07 2.18
C PHE A 176 -4.87 -0.46 2.75
N VAL A 177 -5.17 -1.76 2.77
CA VAL A 177 -6.46 -2.30 3.22
C VAL A 177 -6.28 -2.99 4.55
N ILE A 178 -7.05 -2.56 5.56
CA ILE A 178 -7.24 -3.25 6.84
C ILE A 178 -8.71 -3.57 7.00
N ASP A 179 -9.07 -4.38 7.99
CA ASP A 179 -10.48 -4.65 8.27
C ASP A 179 -10.83 -4.58 9.77
N VAL A 180 -12.12 -4.48 10.06
CA VAL A 180 -12.60 -4.33 11.43
C VAL A 180 -12.41 -5.59 12.29
N ALA A 181 -12.30 -6.78 11.67
CA ALA A 181 -12.12 -8.04 12.39
C ALA A 181 -10.70 -8.18 12.99
N GLU A 182 -9.73 -7.40 12.50
CA GLU A 182 -8.41 -7.30 13.10
C GLU A 182 -8.43 -6.51 14.43
N GLY A 183 -9.56 -5.86 14.75
CA GLY A 183 -9.83 -5.09 15.97
C GLY A 183 -9.71 -3.57 15.77
N ASP A 184 -10.48 -2.83 16.55
CA ASP A 184 -10.60 -1.37 16.47
C ASP A 184 -9.31 -0.61 16.79
N LYS A 185 -8.33 -1.29 17.38
CA LYS A 185 -7.02 -0.71 17.76
C LYS A 185 -5.98 -0.75 16.65
N ILE A 186 -6.29 -1.38 15.52
CA ILE A 186 -5.32 -1.51 14.41
C ILE A 186 -4.84 -0.14 13.91
N PRO A 187 -5.68 0.87 13.65
CA PRO A 187 -5.18 2.15 13.16
C PRO A 187 -4.15 2.79 14.10
N ARG A 188 -4.36 2.75 15.43
CA ARG A 188 -3.41 3.35 16.39
C ARG A 188 -2.11 2.59 16.56
N LYS A 189 -2.05 1.29 16.19
CA LYS A 189 -0.79 0.55 16.16
C LYS A 189 0.15 1.12 15.10
N GLY A 190 -0.41 1.78 14.11
CA GLY A 190 0.36 2.40 13.05
C GLY A 190 1.05 1.37 12.16
N GLY A 191 2.23 1.73 11.73
CA GLY A 191 3.01 0.97 10.76
C GLY A 191 3.02 1.66 9.39
N PRO A 192 4.01 1.35 8.55
CA PRO A 192 4.20 2.03 7.28
C PRO A 192 2.98 1.98 6.36
N GLY A 193 2.27 0.85 6.31
CA GLY A 193 1.06 0.70 5.51
C GLY A 193 -0.04 1.67 5.95
N ILE A 194 -0.33 1.74 7.25
CA ILE A 194 -1.36 2.62 7.79
C ILE A 194 -0.96 4.09 7.67
N CYS A 195 0.27 4.43 8.07
CA CYS A 195 0.70 5.83 8.16
C CYS A 195 1.04 6.46 6.81
N ASN A 196 1.56 5.69 5.85
CA ASN A 196 2.18 6.23 4.65
C ASN A 196 1.49 5.86 3.34
N SER A 197 0.46 4.98 3.36
CA SER A 197 -0.34 4.74 2.16
C SER A 197 -0.98 6.04 1.67
N ASP A 198 -1.16 6.15 0.35
CA ASP A 198 -1.83 7.30 -0.24
C ASP A 198 -3.32 7.29 0.12
N LEU A 199 -3.94 6.10 0.19
CA LEU A 199 -5.28 5.89 0.74
C LEU A 199 -5.27 4.70 1.71
N LEU A 200 -5.89 4.85 2.89
CA LEU A 200 -6.19 3.73 3.78
C LEU A 200 -7.66 3.34 3.60
N VAL A 201 -7.92 2.06 3.38
CA VAL A 201 -9.27 1.49 3.31
C VAL A 201 -9.51 0.62 4.55
N ILE A 202 -10.52 0.94 5.33
CA ILE A 202 -10.99 0.15 6.47
C ILE A 202 -12.21 -0.62 6.01
N ASN A 203 -12.01 -1.91 5.73
CA ASN A 203 -13.03 -2.76 5.13
C ASN A 203 -13.88 -3.52 6.17
N LYS A 204 -14.95 -4.15 5.70
CA LYS A 204 -15.86 -5.01 6.45
C LYS A 204 -16.57 -4.29 7.59
N ILE A 205 -16.88 -2.99 7.43
CA ILE A 205 -17.57 -2.21 8.48
C ILE A 205 -18.91 -2.83 8.89
N ASP A 206 -19.54 -3.59 8.00
CA ASP A 206 -20.74 -4.37 8.27
C ASP A 206 -20.56 -5.44 9.36
N LEU A 207 -19.31 -5.90 9.59
CA LEU A 207 -18.99 -6.86 10.64
C LEU A 207 -18.69 -6.19 12.00
N ALA A 208 -18.52 -4.88 12.06
CA ALA A 208 -18.14 -4.18 13.29
C ALA A 208 -19.00 -4.55 14.52
N PRO A 209 -20.35 -4.61 14.42
CA PRO A 209 -21.19 -5.03 15.54
C PRO A 209 -20.96 -6.48 15.98
N HIS A 210 -20.54 -7.35 15.06
CA HIS A 210 -20.36 -8.78 15.31
C HIS A 210 -19.00 -9.11 15.93
N VAL A 211 -18.01 -8.27 15.69
CA VAL A 211 -16.64 -8.45 16.23
C VAL A 211 -16.33 -7.50 17.37
N GLY A 212 -17.30 -6.66 17.78
CA GLY A 212 -17.13 -5.69 18.86
C GLY A 212 -16.15 -4.57 18.53
N ALA A 213 -16.00 -4.23 17.26
CA ALA A 213 -15.15 -3.13 16.82
C ALA A 213 -15.92 -1.80 16.87
N ASP A 214 -15.29 -0.78 17.46
CA ASP A 214 -15.83 0.58 17.49
C ASP A 214 -15.30 1.40 16.29
N LEU A 215 -16.19 1.72 15.36
CA LEU A 215 -15.86 2.47 14.15
C LEU A 215 -15.41 3.91 14.45
N GLU A 216 -15.92 4.53 15.51
CA GLU A 216 -15.49 5.89 15.89
C GLU A 216 -14.08 5.88 16.49
N VAL A 217 -13.72 4.83 17.20
CA VAL A 217 -12.34 4.61 17.66
C VAL A 217 -11.42 4.47 16.45
N MET A 218 -11.79 3.65 15.45
CA MET A 218 -10.98 3.47 14.24
C MET A 218 -10.85 4.77 13.44
N ARG A 219 -11.92 5.54 13.32
CA ARG A 219 -11.92 6.86 12.64
C ARG A 219 -10.98 7.83 13.33
N ARG A 220 -11.14 8.03 14.64
CA ARG A 220 -10.32 8.93 15.43
C ARG A 220 -8.83 8.56 15.37
N ASP A 221 -8.53 7.28 15.54
CA ASP A 221 -7.16 6.78 15.54
C ASP A 221 -6.53 6.87 14.14
N SER A 222 -7.31 6.68 13.07
CA SER A 222 -6.86 6.90 11.68
C SER A 222 -6.51 8.37 11.43
N LEU A 223 -7.36 9.30 11.83
CA LEU A 223 -7.08 10.74 11.74
C LEU A 223 -5.78 11.11 12.47
N ARG A 224 -5.61 10.58 13.67
CA ARG A 224 -4.41 10.84 14.48
C ARG A 224 -3.13 10.32 13.81
N MET A 225 -3.18 9.11 13.25
CA MET A 225 -1.99 8.45 12.69
C MET A 225 -1.65 8.93 11.28
N ARG A 226 -2.64 9.37 10.52
CA ARG A 226 -2.48 9.74 9.11
C ARG A 226 -2.40 11.24 8.88
N GLY A 227 -2.86 12.06 9.84
CA GLY A 227 -2.99 13.50 9.64
C GLY A 227 -3.96 13.82 8.50
N GLU A 228 -3.50 14.54 7.48
CA GLU A 228 -4.31 14.95 6.31
C GLU A 228 -4.45 13.85 5.24
N ARG A 229 -3.77 12.71 5.38
CA ARG A 229 -3.87 11.64 4.38
C ARG A 229 -5.23 10.98 4.44
N PRO A 230 -5.87 10.77 3.26
CA PRO A 230 -7.24 10.25 3.21
C PRO A 230 -7.34 8.81 3.69
N PHE A 231 -8.46 8.51 4.33
CA PHE A 231 -8.91 7.15 4.59
C PHE A 231 -10.42 7.07 4.38
N THR A 232 -10.91 5.90 4.06
CA THR A 232 -12.34 5.62 3.94
C THR A 232 -12.71 4.32 4.62
N MET A 233 -13.98 4.20 4.99
CA MET A 233 -14.56 3.06 5.70
C MET A 233 -15.60 2.42 4.81
N VAL A 234 -15.41 1.14 4.46
CA VAL A 234 -16.19 0.47 3.42
C VAL A 234 -16.69 -0.91 3.86
N SER A 235 -17.76 -1.37 3.22
CA SER A 235 -18.09 -2.78 3.13
C SER A 235 -18.10 -3.18 1.66
N ILE A 236 -17.02 -3.80 1.19
CA ILE A 236 -16.93 -4.27 -0.20
C ILE A 236 -18.06 -5.25 -0.51
N ARG A 237 -18.40 -6.10 0.47
CA ARG A 237 -19.48 -7.08 0.29
C ARG A 237 -20.86 -6.45 0.08
N ARG A 238 -21.11 -5.27 0.68
CA ARG A 238 -22.39 -4.55 0.61
C ARG A 238 -22.39 -3.40 -0.37
N ASP A 239 -21.29 -3.18 -1.06
CA ASP A 239 -21.08 -2.03 -1.96
C ASP A 239 -21.24 -0.67 -1.23
N GLU A 240 -20.85 -0.62 0.06
CA GLU A 240 -20.98 0.56 0.91
C GLU A 240 -19.66 1.32 0.98
N GLY A 241 -19.66 2.62 0.69
CA GLY A 241 -18.49 3.50 0.76
C GLY A 241 -17.49 3.33 -0.39
N LEU A 242 -17.74 2.47 -1.36
CA LEU A 242 -16.79 2.17 -2.44
C LEU A 242 -16.65 3.30 -3.46
N GLU A 243 -17.68 4.13 -3.66
CA GLU A 243 -17.60 5.26 -4.60
C GLU A 243 -16.46 6.23 -4.24
N GLU A 244 -16.21 6.46 -2.95
CA GLU A 244 -15.08 7.29 -2.49
C GLU A 244 -13.72 6.71 -2.95
N VAL A 245 -13.58 5.38 -2.94
CA VAL A 245 -12.36 4.70 -3.40
C VAL A 245 -12.23 4.83 -4.92
N PHE A 246 -13.31 4.61 -5.66
CA PHE A 246 -13.31 4.70 -7.12
C PHE A 246 -12.99 6.12 -7.59
N ASP A 247 -13.60 7.12 -6.98
CA ASP A 247 -13.35 8.53 -7.29
C ASP A 247 -11.93 8.93 -6.95
N TRP A 248 -11.40 8.45 -5.80
CA TRP A 248 -10.02 8.68 -5.45
C TRP A 248 -9.07 8.09 -6.50
N VAL A 249 -9.31 6.85 -6.97
CA VAL A 249 -8.48 6.22 -8.01
C VAL A 249 -8.57 7.02 -9.31
N ARG A 250 -9.77 7.43 -9.77
CA ARG A 250 -9.93 8.25 -10.98
C ARG A 250 -9.15 9.56 -10.90
N GLN A 251 -9.13 10.21 -9.75
CA GLN A 251 -8.37 11.45 -9.53
C GLN A 251 -6.85 11.26 -9.60
N GLN A 252 -6.35 10.04 -9.33
CA GLN A 252 -4.92 9.76 -9.43
C GLN A 252 -4.47 9.47 -10.87
N LEU A 253 -5.38 9.04 -11.73
CA LEU A 253 -5.02 8.74 -13.11
C LEU A 253 -4.51 9.99 -13.82
N PRO A 254 -3.41 9.89 -14.56
CA PRO A 254 -2.97 10.98 -15.42
C PRO A 254 -4.13 11.31 -16.36
N HIS A 255 -4.64 12.53 -16.30
CA HIS A 255 -5.66 12.94 -17.25
C HIS A 255 -5.08 12.64 -18.64
N ALA A 256 -5.70 11.72 -19.35
CA ALA A 256 -5.50 11.63 -20.78
C ALA A 256 -5.74 13.04 -21.29
N ALA A 257 -4.68 13.69 -21.78
CA ALA A 257 -4.82 14.97 -22.44
C ALA A 257 -5.89 14.74 -23.52
N LYS A 258 -7.10 15.23 -23.27
CA LYS A 258 -8.12 15.25 -24.30
C LYS A 258 -7.48 16.09 -25.39
N THR A 259 -6.99 15.41 -26.40
CA THR A 259 -6.62 16.03 -27.68
C THR A 259 -7.91 16.63 -28.20
N SER A 260 -8.02 17.95 -28.02
CA SER A 260 -9.05 18.77 -28.66
C SER A 260 -8.76 18.85 -30.15
#